data_e8bc2b825ce45445fec94af97017df38
#
_entry.id   e8bc2b825ce45445fec94af97017df38
#
_cell.length_a   1.000
_cell.length_b   1.000
_cell.length_c   1.000
_cell.angle_alpha   90.00
_cell.angle_beta   90.00
_cell.angle_gamma   90.00
#
_symmetry.space_group_name_H-M   'P 1'
#
loop_
_entity.id
_entity.type
_entity.pdbx_description
1 polymer ?
#
loop_
_entity_poly.entity_id
_entity_poly.type
_entity_poly.pdbx_seq_one_letter_code
_entity_poly.pdbx_strand_id
1 'polypeptide(L)'
;MSQYDAVVKMWQDWNIQSVDDLSLRLDNFRILFAYNSGKIENAEINYHDTREIFENGKVVGYTGSTRPLFEQQNQKVCCDLLQDKIIAKQPLSIELICAVHRALTEGTYDERRYIVNGERPGEFKKHDYVTGKNEVGSPPDEVENDLAELIEEVNAIGAKAPLKAGAYLHARFENIHPFADGNGRVGRTLLNYWLMIN
;
A
#
# COMPACT_ATOMS: atom_id res chain seq x y z
N MET A 1 2.02 -0.06 30.94
CA MET A 1 2.10 -0.60 29.57
C MET A 1 1.28 0.33 28.70
N SER A 2 1.87 0.93 27.67
CA SER A 2 1.11 1.77 26.73
C SER A 2 0.19 0.91 25.87
N GLN A 3 -0.80 1.53 25.18
CA GLN A 3 -1.65 0.80 24.22
C GLN A 3 -0.80 0.17 23.11
N TYR A 4 0.25 0.87 22.67
CA TYR A 4 1.19 0.35 21.68
C TYR A 4 1.89 -0.93 22.18
N ASP A 5 2.45 -0.91 23.40
CA ASP A 5 3.11 -2.09 23.98
C ASP A 5 2.15 -3.29 24.07
N ALA A 6 0.86 -3.04 24.37
CA ALA A 6 -0.14 -4.09 24.45
C ALA A 6 -0.43 -4.72 23.06
N VAL A 7 -0.49 -3.89 22.00
CA VAL A 7 -0.66 -4.36 20.61
C VAL A 7 0.56 -5.14 20.14
N VAL A 8 1.77 -4.64 20.39
CA VAL A 8 3.03 -5.34 20.04
C VAL A 8 3.10 -6.69 20.76
N LYS A 9 2.77 -6.72 22.07
CA LYS A 9 2.73 -7.96 22.82
C LYS A 9 1.71 -8.95 22.25
N MET A 10 0.51 -8.51 21.94
CA MET A 10 -0.51 -9.35 21.32
C MET A 10 -0.03 -9.93 19.99
N TRP A 11 0.60 -9.11 19.14
CA TRP A 11 1.19 -9.55 17.88
C TRP A 11 2.26 -10.62 18.07
N GLN A 12 3.15 -10.42 19.04
CA GLN A 12 4.18 -11.40 19.40
C GLN A 12 3.58 -12.70 19.96
N ASP A 13 2.57 -12.59 20.83
CA ASP A 13 1.88 -13.74 21.46
C ASP A 13 1.14 -14.61 20.41
N TRP A 14 0.77 -14.05 19.25
CA TRP A 14 0.20 -14.81 18.15
C TRP A 14 1.17 -15.78 17.50
N ASN A 15 2.48 -15.57 17.68
CA ASN A 15 3.55 -16.44 17.18
C ASN A 15 3.36 -16.85 15.71
N ILE A 16 3.15 -15.86 14.85
CA ILE A 16 2.89 -16.06 13.41
C ILE A 16 4.17 -16.56 12.75
N GLN A 17 4.14 -17.75 12.14
CA GLN A 17 5.29 -18.38 11.51
C GLN A 17 5.03 -18.80 10.06
N SER A 18 3.78 -18.75 9.61
CA SER A 18 3.38 -19.15 8.27
C SER A 18 2.39 -18.15 7.66
N VAL A 19 2.23 -18.25 6.35
CA VAL A 19 1.20 -17.49 5.62
C VAL A 19 -0.20 -17.86 6.10
N ASP A 20 -0.44 -19.13 6.46
CA ASP A 20 -1.73 -19.58 6.97
C ASP A 20 -2.03 -18.96 8.35
N ASP A 21 -1.02 -18.91 9.26
CA ASP A 21 -1.17 -18.22 10.56
C ASP A 21 -1.50 -16.73 10.36
N LEU A 22 -0.76 -16.06 9.46
CA LEU A 22 -0.95 -14.65 9.15
C LEU A 22 -2.35 -14.41 8.57
N SER A 23 -2.76 -15.22 7.61
CA SER A 23 -4.07 -15.14 6.97
C SER A 23 -5.20 -15.29 7.98
N LEU A 24 -5.13 -16.29 8.85
CA LEU A 24 -6.12 -16.52 9.90
C LEU A 24 -6.28 -15.30 10.84
N ARG A 25 -5.17 -14.63 11.18
CA ARG A 25 -5.18 -13.48 12.08
C ARG A 25 -5.62 -12.19 11.41
N LEU A 26 -5.34 -12.03 10.13
CA LEU A 26 -5.59 -10.79 9.38
C LEU A 26 -6.81 -10.85 8.46
N ASP A 27 -7.59 -11.94 8.43
CA ASP A 27 -8.66 -12.13 7.45
C ASP A 27 -9.64 -10.96 7.40
N ASN A 28 -10.23 -10.60 8.53
CA ASN A 28 -11.11 -9.43 8.60
C ASN A 28 -10.38 -8.09 8.40
N PHE A 29 -9.13 -7.98 8.88
CA PHE A 29 -8.34 -6.76 8.72
C PHE A 29 -8.07 -6.47 7.26
N ARG A 30 -7.70 -7.46 6.43
CA ARG A 30 -7.42 -7.29 5.00
C ARG A 30 -8.62 -6.70 4.27
N ILE A 31 -9.81 -7.23 4.52
CA ILE A 31 -11.07 -6.75 3.91
C ILE A 31 -11.38 -5.32 4.34
N LEU A 32 -11.32 -5.04 5.65
CA LEU A 32 -11.60 -3.70 6.18
C LEU A 32 -10.57 -2.67 5.72
N PHE A 33 -9.29 -3.04 5.66
CA PHE A 33 -8.24 -2.17 5.16
C PHE A 33 -8.45 -1.85 3.69
N ALA A 34 -8.68 -2.86 2.85
CA ALA A 34 -8.92 -2.68 1.42
C ALA A 34 -10.13 -1.78 1.16
N TYR A 35 -11.25 -2.04 1.86
CA TYR A 35 -12.44 -1.21 1.77
C TYR A 35 -12.17 0.25 2.14
N ASN A 36 -11.61 0.50 3.35
CA ASN A 36 -11.41 1.85 3.84
C ASN A 36 -10.36 2.61 3.01
N SER A 37 -9.25 1.96 2.66
CA SER A 37 -8.20 2.56 1.82
C SER A 37 -8.70 2.88 0.42
N GLY A 38 -9.50 1.99 -0.17
CA GLY A 38 -10.12 2.21 -1.47
C GLY A 38 -11.20 3.30 -1.43
N LYS A 39 -12.01 3.32 -0.38
CA LYS A 39 -13.11 4.30 -0.21
C LYS A 39 -12.63 5.75 -0.12
N ILE A 40 -11.41 5.99 0.36
CA ILE A 40 -10.79 7.31 0.37
C ILE A 40 -10.58 7.83 -1.05
N GLU A 41 -10.17 6.95 -1.96
CA GLU A 41 -9.84 7.30 -3.35
C GLU A 41 -11.06 7.27 -4.28
N ASN A 42 -12.00 6.35 -4.01
CA ASN A 42 -13.13 6.11 -4.89
C ASN A 42 -14.42 5.86 -4.10
N ALA A 43 -15.33 6.84 -4.17
CA ALA A 43 -16.60 6.80 -3.43
C ALA A 43 -17.56 5.68 -3.89
N GLU A 44 -17.36 5.07 -5.06
CA GLU A 44 -18.18 3.96 -5.56
C GLU A 44 -17.85 2.62 -4.88
N ILE A 45 -16.68 2.51 -4.23
CA ILE A 45 -16.28 1.30 -3.51
C ILE A 45 -17.22 1.08 -2.32
N ASN A 46 -17.74 -0.13 -2.19
CA ASN A 46 -18.57 -0.55 -1.07
C ASN A 46 -18.00 -1.81 -0.37
N TYR A 47 -18.41 -2.01 0.88
CA TYR A 47 -17.88 -3.09 1.71
C TYR A 47 -18.30 -4.48 1.22
N HIS A 48 -19.55 -4.62 0.75
CA HIS A 48 -20.07 -5.92 0.31
C HIS A 48 -19.25 -6.45 -0.88
N ASP A 49 -19.06 -5.64 -1.91
CA ASP A 49 -18.30 -6.04 -3.11
C ASP A 49 -16.83 -6.30 -2.77
N THR A 50 -16.23 -5.48 -1.88
CA THR A 50 -14.87 -5.73 -1.39
C THR A 50 -14.76 -7.10 -0.72
N ARG A 51 -15.70 -7.43 0.16
CA ARG A 51 -15.74 -8.72 0.84
C ARG A 51 -15.91 -9.88 -0.13
N GLU A 52 -16.85 -9.77 -1.10
CA GLU A 52 -17.05 -10.78 -2.12
C GLU A 52 -15.79 -11.05 -2.96
N ILE A 53 -15.02 -10.00 -3.29
CA ILE A 53 -13.74 -10.15 -3.99
C ILE A 53 -12.73 -10.92 -3.14
N PHE A 54 -12.63 -10.62 -1.85
CA PHE A 54 -11.68 -11.28 -0.96
C PHE A 54 -12.05 -12.74 -0.68
N GLU A 55 -13.33 -13.03 -0.43
CA GLU A 55 -13.81 -14.37 -0.09
C GLU A 55 -14.02 -15.27 -1.33
N ASN A 56 -14.58 -14.71 -2.42
CA ASN A 56 -15.07 -15.49 -3.57
C ASN A 56 -14.32 -15.17 -4.88
N GLY A 57 -13.44 -14.17 -4.90
CA GLY A 57 -12.67 -13.75 -6.06
C GLY A 57 -13.49 -13.02 -7.14
N LYS A 58 -14.78 -12.74 -6.91
CA LYS A 58 -15.68 -12.12 -7.90
C LYS A 58 -16.88 -11.46 -7.22
N VAL A 59 -17.51 -10.52 -7.93
CA VAL A 59 -18.81 -9.95 -7.57
C VAL A 59 -19.84 -10.39 -8.59
N VAL A 60 -20.97 -10.94 -8.14
CA VAL A 60 -22.05 -11.41 -9.01
C VAL A 60 -23.10 -10.30 -9.16
N GLY A 61 -23.52 -10.04 -10.41
CA GLY A 61 -24.56 -9.05 -10.69
C GLY A 61 -24.12 -7.59 -10.55
N TYR A 62 -22.81 -7.32 -10.58
CA TYR A 62 -22.29 -5.96 -10.52
C TYR A 62 -22.72 -5.17 -11.78
N THR A 63 -23.23 -3.95 -11.56
CA THR A 63 -23.74 -3.06 -12.63
C THR A 63 -23.03 -1.69 -12.64
N GLY A 64 -22.07 -1.46 -11.75
CA GLY A 64 -21.31 -0.23 -11.66
C GLY A 64 -20.16 -0.13 -12.69
N SER A 65 -19.32 0.90 -12.53
CA SER A 65 -18.10 1.02 -13.31
C SER A 65 -17.09 -0.08 -12.94
N THR A 66 -16.26 -0.51 -13.89
CA THR A 66 -15.31 -1.62 -13.66
C THR A 66 -14.11 -1.23 -12.81
N ARG A 67 -13.76 0.06 -12.77
CA ARG A 67 -12.57 0.56 -12.05
C ARG A 67 -12.58 0.22 -10.55
N PRO A 68 -13.67 0.42 -9.77
CA PRO A 68 -13.72 0.01 -8.38
C PRO A 68 -13.45 -1.48 -8.15
N LEU A 69 -13.93 -2.35 -9.05
CA LEU A 69 -13.67 -3.78 -8.97
C LEU A 69 -12.18 -4.09 -9.14
N PHE A 70 -11.54 -3.50 -10.16
CA PHE A 70 -10.09 -3.65 -10.36
C PHE A 70 -9.30 -3.13 -9.16
N GLU A 71 -9.67 -1.97 -8.62
CA GLU A 71 -9.01 -1.40 -7.45
C GLU A 71 -9.10 -2.33 -6.22
N GLN A 72 -10.26 -2.96 -5.97
CA GLN A 72 -10.42 -3.91 -4.87
C GLN A 72 -9.74 -5.25 -5.14
N GLN A 73 -9.79 -5.76 -6.37
CA GLN A 73 -9.05 -6.96 -6.77
C GLN A 73 -7.53 -6.75 -6.58
N ASN A 74 -7.03 -5.59 -6.96
CA ASN A 74 -5.63 -5.21 -6.80
C ASN A 74 -5.22 -5.11 -5.32
N GLN A 75 -6.10 -4.62 -4.44
CA GLN A 75 -5.86 -4.64 -3.00
C GLN A 75 -5.67 -6.07 -2.49
N LYS A 76 -6.51 -7.02 -2.94
CA LYS A 76 -6.36 -8.44 -2.60
C LYS A 76 -5.02 -9.00 -3.11
N VAL A 77 -4.71 -8.79 -4.38
CA VAL A 77 -3.44 -9.23 -4.99
C VAL A 77 -2.23 -8.67 -4.23
N CYS A 78 -2.29 -7.40 -3.84
CA CYS A 78 -1.22 -6.77 -3.06
C CYS A 78 -1.10 -7.37 -1.65
N CYS A 79 -2.22 -7.65 -0.98
CA CYS A 79 -2.19 -8.35 0.31
C CYS A 79 -1.53 -9.73 0.18
N ASP A 80 -1.90 -10.50 -0.83
CA ASP A 80 -1.35 -11.84 -1.08
C ASP A 80 0.17 -11.77 -1.41
N LEU A 81 0.60 -10.77 -2.21
CA LEU A 81 2.01 -10.51 -2.52
C LEU A 81 2.88 -10.27 -1.26
N LEU A 82 2.29 -9.62 -0.24
CA LEU A 82 3.04 -9.20 0.94
C LEU A 82 3.15 -10.30 2.02
N GLN A 83 2.34 -11.35 1.99
CA GLN A 83 2.29 -12.36 3.06
C GLN A 83 3.64 -12.99 3.35
N ASP A 84 4.29 -13.59 2.34
CA ASP A 84 5.61 -14.22 2.51
C ASP A 84 6.68 -13.22 2.95
N LYS A 85 6.59 -11.99 2.46
CA LYS A 85 7.53 -10.91 2.80
C LYS A 85 7.39 -10.46 4.26
N ILE A 86 6.15 -10.43 4.78
CA ILE A 86 5.87 -10.14 6.20
C ILE A 86 6.45 -11.26 7.08
N ILE A 87 6.22 -12.53 6.72
CA ILE A 87 6.76 -13.69 7.46
C ILE A 87 8.29 -13.66 7.47
N ALA A 88 8.91 -13.38 6.32
CA ALA A 88 10.35 -13.26 6.18
C ALA A 88 10.93 -11.98 6.80
N LYS A 89 10.08 -11.06 7.30
CA LYS A 89 10.47 -9.72 7.74
C LYS A 89 11.37 -9.01 6.73
N GLN A 90 11.02 -9.14 5.42
CA GLN A 90 11.82 -8.55 4.36
C GLN A 90 11.90 -7.02 4.54
N PRO A 91 13.08 -6.41 4.58
CA PRO A 91 13.20 -4.97 4.72
C PRO A 91 12.60 -4.21 3.53
N LEU A 92 12.23 -2.95 3.75
CA LEU A 92 11.81 -2.07 2.66
C LEU A 92 12.93 -1.92 1.64
N SER A 93 12.54 -1.92 0.37
CA SER A 93 13.42 -1.59 -0.76
C SER A 93 12.63 -0.88 -1.85
N ILE A 94 13.33 -0.22 -2.76
CA ILE A 94 12.73 0.43 -3.93
C ILE A 94 11.95 -0.60 -4.77
N GLU A 95 12.52 -1.79 -4.98
CA GLU A 95 11.89 -2.87 -5.74
C GLU A 95 10.58 -3.33 -5.09
N LEU A 96 10.55 -3.41 -3.75
CA LEU A 96 9.34 -3.76 -3.02
C LEU A 96 8.27 -2.66 -3.15
N ILE A 97 8.66 -1.40 -3.05
CA ILE A 97 7.76 -0.24 -3.23
C ILE A 97 7.15 -0.27 -4.65
N CYS A 98 7.97 -0.48 -5.67
CA CYS A 98 7.52 -0.60 -7.05
C CYS A 98 6.61 -1.82 -7.28
N ALA A 99 6.91 -2.96 -6.64
CA ALA A 99 6.06 -4.16 -6.72
C ALA A 99 4.69 -3.94 -6.05
N VAL A 100 4.65 -3.29 -4.89
CA VAL A 100 3.41 -2.90 -4.20
C VAL A 100 2.60 -1.96 -5.07
N HIS A 101 3.23 -0.93 -5.64
CA HIS A 101 2.56 0.00 -6.54
C HIS A 101 1.98 -0.72 -7.76
N ARG A 102 2.75 -1.56 -8.43
CA ARG A 102 2.27 -2.35 -9.57
C ARG A 102 1.05 -3.18 -9.20
N ALA A 103 1.12 -3.93 -8.11
CA ALA A 103 0.01 -4.76 -7.64
C ALA A 103 -1.26 -3.94 -7.39
N LEU A 104 -1.14 -2.72 -6.83
CA LEU A 104 -2.27 -1.86 -6.48
C LEU A 104 -2.88 -1.11 -7.67
N THR A 105 -2.13 -0.93 -8.78
CA THR A 105 -2.54 -0.04 -9.88
C THR A 105 -2.66 -0.72 -11.24
N GLU A 106 -2.40 -2.02 -11.32
CA GLU A 106 -2.52 -2.76 -12.57
C GLU A 106 -3.94 -2.62 -13.17
N GLY A 107 -4.02 -2.21 -14.45
CA GLY A 107 -5.29 -2.02 -15.16
C GLY A 107 -6.15 -0.84 -14.70
N THR A 108 -5.64 0.06 -13.84
CA THR A 108 -6.41 1.22 -13.32
C THR A 108 -6.03 2.56 -13.94
N TYR A 109 -4.93 2.62 -14.69
CA TYR A 109 -4.51 3.86 -15.36
C TYR A 109 -5.43 4.19 -16.52
N ASP A 110 -5.80 5.47 -16.61
CA ASP A 110 -6.56 6.01 -17.73
C ASP A 110 -5.70 6.11 -19.01
N GLU A 111 -6.37 6.34 -20.14
CA GLU A 111 -5.73 6.47 -21.46
C GLU A 111 -4.66 7.57 -21.49
N ARG A 112 -4.93 8.70 -20.83
CA ARG A 112 -3.98 9.82 -20.77
C ARG A 112 -2.69 9.42 -20.09
N ARG A 113 -2.77 8.80 -18.89
CA ARG A 113 -1.59 8.34 -18.16
C ARG A 113 -0.85 7.25 -18.91
N TYR A 114 -1.58 6.23 -19.38
CA TYR A 114 -0.97 5.03 -19.95
C TYR A 114 -0.43 5.24 -21.37
N ILE A 115 -1.23 5.85 -22.26
CA ILE A 115 -0.88 6.01 -23.68
C ILE A 115 -0.14 7.33 -23.93
N VAL A 116 -0.71 8.46 -23.50
CA VAL A 116 -0.16 9.78 -23.84
C VAL A 116 1.11 10.08 -23.03
N ASN A 117 1.06 9.88 -21.71
CA ASN A 117 2.18 10.19 -20.82
C ASN A 117 3.18 9.02 -20.68
N GLY A 118 2.85 7.83 -21.16
CA GLY A 118 3.72 6.65 -21.09
C GLY A 118 3.97 6.13 -19.68
N GLU A 119 3.10 6.47 -18.71
CA GLU A 119 3.19 6.01 -17.34
C GLU A 119 2.86 4.53 -17.21
N ARG A 120 3.49 3.84 -16.27
CA ARG A 120 3.29 2.39 -16.07
C ARG A 120 3.12 2.04 -14.60
N PRO A 121 2.24 1.08 -14.26
CA PRO A 121 2.22 0.47 -12.93
C PRO A 121 3.60 -0.09 -12.54
N GLY A 122 4.09 0.31 -11.37
CA GLY A 122 5.39 -0.14 -10.86
C GLY A 122 6.59 0.66 -11.34
N GLU A 123 6.39 1.70 -12.17
CA GLU A 123 7.44 2.64 -12.56
C GLU A 123 7.20 4.01 -11.91
N PHE A 124 8.26 4.73 -11.60
CA PHE A 124 8.16 6.11 -11.10
C PHE A 124 7.54 7.01 -12.15
N LYS A 125 6.92 8.09 -11.68
CA LYS A 125 6.31 9.09 -12.54
C LYS A 125 7.34 9.70 -13.49
N LYS A 126 6.92 9.96 -14.73
CA LYS A 126 7.73 10.60 -15.77
C LYS A 126 7.44 12.09 -15.92
N HIS A 127 6.37 12.54 -15.25
CA HIS A 127 5.88 13.91 -15.32
C HIS A 127 5.49 14.41 -13.93
N ASP A 128 5.42 15.71 -13.76
CA ASP A 128 4.86 16.33 -12.57
C ASP A 128 3.33 16.20 -12.57
N TYR A 129 2.79 15.73 -11.44
CA TYR A 129 1.35 15.64 -11.19
C TYR A 129 1.00 16.50 -9.99
N VAL A 130 0.05 17.41 -10.20
CA VAL A 130 -0.45 18.25 -9.09
C VAL A 130 -1.28 17.40 -8.15
N THR A 131 -0.92 17.43 -6.87
CA THR A 131 -1.64 16.82 -5.76
C THR A 131 -2.19 17.89 -4.83
N GLY A 132 -3.29 17.62 -4.16
CA GLY A 132 -3.89 18.60 -3.25
C GLY A 132 -4.16 19.95 -3.92
N LYS A 133 -3.67 21.03 -3.31
CA LYS A 133 -3.96 22.38 -3.78
C LYS A 133 -2.89 22.99 -4.68
N ASN A 134 -1.71 22.44 -4.84
CA ASN A 134 -0.62 22.90 -5.74
C ASN A 134 0.70 22.15 -5.47
N GLU A 135 0.67 21.01 -4.82
CA GLU A 135 1.86 20.21 -4.52
C GLU A 135 2.15 19.26 -5.67
N VAL A 136 3.40 19.10 -6.05
CA VAL A 136 3.82 18.20 -7.15
C VAL A 136 4.71 17.05 -6.68
N GLY A 137 5.09 17.03 -5.40
CA GLY A 137 6.05 16.07 -4.86
C GLY A 137 7.48 16.31 -5.39
N SER A 138 8.32 15.29 -5.29
CA SER A 138 9.68 15.33 -5.83
C SER A 138 9.66 15.36 -7.36
N PRO A 139 10.61 16.05 -8.02
CA PRO A 139 10.79 15.96 -9.47
C PRO A 139 11.04 14.50 -9.91
N PRO A 140 10.60 14.10 -11.12
CA PRO A 140 10.74 12.71 -11.57
C PRO A 140 12.16 12.13 -11.50
N ASP A 141 13.18 12.93 -11.77
CA ASP A 141 14.59 12.57 -11.76
C ASP A 141 15.20 12.49 -10.34
N GLU A 142 14.51 13.01 -9.33
CA GLU A 142 14.95 12.96 -7.92
C GLU A 142 14.23 11.85 -7.11
N VAL A 143 13.12 11.31 -7.61
CA VAL A 143 12.27 10.34 -6.89
C VAL A 143 13.05 9.14 -6.34
N GLU A 144 13.93 8.55 -7.14
CA GLU A 144 14.68 7.35 -6.73
C GLU A 144 15.64 7.65 -5.59
N ASN A 145 16.35 8.79 -5.65
CA ASN A 145 17.24 9.24 -4.59
C ASN A 145 16.47 9.55 -3.30
N ASP A 146 15.37 10.29 -3.40
CA ASP A 146 14.55 10.66 -2.26
C ASP A 146 13.96 9.42 -1.56
N LEU A 147 13.57 8.39 -2.31
CA LEU A 147 13.11 7.12 -1.75
C LEU A 147 14.24 6.33 -1.09
N ALA A 148 15.45 6.34 -1.66
CA ALA A 148 16.60 5.69 -1.06
C ALA A 148 16.96 6.35 0.28
N GLU A 149 17.02 7.68 0.33
CA GLU A 149 17.22 8.43 1.57
C GLU A 149 16.12 8.13 2.60
N LEU A 150 14.85 8.14 2.17
CA LEU A 150 13.72 7.80 3.05
C LEU A 150 13.87 6.42 3.69
N ILE A 151 14.29 5.40 2.92
CA ILE A 151 14.49 4.05 3.44
C ILE A 151 15.60 4.03 4.49
N GLU A 152 16.71 4.72 4.26
CA GLU A 152 17.81 4.82 5.23
C GLU A 152 17.37 5.50 6.53
N GLU A 153 16.67 6.64 6.43
CA GLU A 153 16.14 7.39 7.57
C GLU A 153 15.15 6.56 8.39
N VAL A 154 14.22 5.88 7.72
CA VAL A 154 13.22 5.01 8.36
C VAL A 154 13.87 3.87 9.12
N ASN A 155 14.88 3.22 8.53
CA ASN A 155 15.64 2.17 9.21
C ASN A 155 16.41 2.71 10.44
N ALA A 156 17.02 3.88 10.33
CA ALA A 156 17.73 4.51 11.44
C ALA A 156 16.80 4.88 12.62
N ILE A 157 15.61 5.41 12.33
CA ILE A 157 14.58 5.72 13.33
C ILE A 157 13.98 4.42 13.88
N GLY A 158 13.69 3.46 13.02
CA GLY A 158 13.01 2.21 13.34
C GLY A 158 13.75 1.33 14.35
N ALA A 159 15.08 1.34 14.32
CA ALA A 159 15.91 0.63 15.27
C ALA A 159 15.61 0.97 16.74
N LYS A 160 15.01 2.13 17.01
CA LYS A 160 14.70 2.64 18.37
C LYS A 160 13.20 2.92 18.57
N ALA A 161 12.47 3.23 17.52
CA ALA A 161 11.09 3.72 17.59
C ALA A 161 10.28 3.32 16.34
N PRO A 162 9.88 2.03 16.20
CA PRO A 162 9.20 1.53 14.99
C PRO A 162 7.92 2.30 14.62
N LEU A 163 7.10 2.66 15.60
CA LEU A 163 5.88 3.44 15.38
C LEU A 163 6.17 4.83 14.81
N LYS A 164 7.20 5.51 15.36
CA LYS A 164 7.63 6.82 14.86
C LYS A 164 8.18 6.72 13.43
N ALA A 165 8.96 5.66 13.16
CA ALA A 165 9.48 5.38 11.83
C ALA A 165 8.35 5.12 10.81
N GLY A 166 7.32 4.37 11.18
CA GLY A 166 6.15 4.15 10.32
C GLY A 166 5.38 5.44 10.01
N ALA A 167 5.17 6.30 10.99
CA ALA A 167 4.54 7.61 10.78
C ALA A 167 5.39 8.51 9.87
N TYR A 168 6.70 8.50 10.06
CA TYR A 168 7.64 9.25 9.22
C TYR A 168 7.67 8.72 7.78
N LEU A 169 7.74 7.39 7.62
CA LEU A 169 7.65 6.72 6.32
C LEU A 169 6.42 7.20 5.54
N HIS A 170 5.24 7.13 6.17
CA HIS A 170 4.01 7.50 5.50
C HIS A 170 3.99 8.97 5.09
N ALA A 171 4.35 9.89 6.00
CA ALA A 171 4.35 11.33 5.73
C ALA A 171 5.34 11.72 4.62
N ARG A 172 6.58 11.18 4.68
CA ARG A 172 7.60 11.49 3.68
C ARG A 172 7.28 10.86 2.32
N PHE A 173 6.77 9.64 2.30
CA PHE A 173 6.33 8.98 1.07
C PHE A 173 5.24 9.78 0.35
N GLU A 174 4.23 10.28 1.09
CA GLU A 174 3.19 11.14 0.51
C GLU A 174 3.76 12.46 -0.02
N ASN A 175 4.79 13.02 0.64
CA ASN A 175 5.47 14.23 0.15
C ASN A 175 6.30 13.98 -1.11
N ILE A 176 7.04 12.87 -1.20
CA ILE A 176 7.82 12.48 -2.40
C ILE A 176 6.86 12.24 -3.58
N HIS A 177 5.74 11.62 -3.34
CA HIS A 177 4.70 11.34 -4.34
C HIS A 177 5.27 10.67 -5.60
N PRO A 178 5.87 9.47 -5.46
CA PRO A 178 6.75 8.89 -6.48
C PRO A 178 6.06 8.42 -7.77
N PHE A 179 4.73 8.23 -7.74
CA PHE A 179 4.00 7.63 -8.84
C PHE A 179 2.97 8.59 -9.45
N ALA A 180 2.54 8.29 -10.68
CA ALA A 180 1.54 9.09 -11.39
C ALA A 180 0.12 8.96 -10.82
N ASP A 181 -0.19 7.87 -10.10
CA ASP A 181 -1.45 7.60 -9.39
C ASP A 181 -1.19 6.54 -8.30
N GLY A 182 -2.09 6.40 -7.32
CA GLY A 182 -2.05 5.33 -6.33
C GLY A 182 -1.12 5.55 -5.14
N ASN A 183 -0.47 6.72 -5.01
CA ASN A 183 0.46 7.00 -3.91
C ASN A 183 -0.18 6.81 -2.54
N GLY A 184 -1.39 7.33 -2.30
CA GLY A 184 -2.10 7.16 -1.03
C GLY A 184 -2.34 5.68 -0.66
N ARG A 185 -2.73 4.84 -1.62
CA ARG A 185 -2.90 3.40 -1.42
C ARG A 185 -1.57 2.71 -1.08
N VAL A 186 -0.51 3.07 -1.79
CA VAL A 186 0.85 2.56 -1.54
C VAL A 186 1.34 3.01 -0.17
N GLY A 187 1.29 4.29 0.15
CA GLY A 187 1.75 4.84 1.43
C GLY A 187 1.07 4.17 2.65
N ARG A 188 -0.26 3.99 2.59
CA ARG A 188 -1.02 3.27 3.64
C ARG A 188 -0.63 1.79 3.72
N THR A 189 -0.37 1.14 2.59
CA THR A 189 0.07 -0.27 2.55
C THR A 189 1.47 -0.42 3.12
N LEU A 190 2.42 0.45 2.75
CA LEU A 190 3.79 0.45 3.28
C LEU A 190 3.83 0.72 4.79
N LEU A 191 2.97 1.61 5.29
CA LEU A 191 2.83 1.84 6.73
C LEU A 191 2.44 0.55 7.47
N ASN A 192 1.40 -0.14 7.00
CA ASN A 192 0.98 -1.41 7.62
C ASN A 192 2.07 -2.48 7.50
N TYR A 193 2.68 -2.60 6.32
CA TYR A 193 3.79 -3.52 6.11
C TYR A 193 4.93 -3.27 7.10
N TRP A 194 5.38 -2.01 7.24
CA TRP A 194 6.42 -1.61 8.18
C TRP A 194 6.09 -2.02 9.61
N LEU A 195 4.87 -1.75 10.06
CA LEU A 195 4.44 -2.08 11.42
C LEU A 195 4.34 -3.59 11.67
N MET A 196 4.05 -4.39 10.64
CA MET A 196 3.95 -5.85 10.77
C MET A 196 5.33 -6.53 10.84
N ILE A 197 6.35 -5.97 10.21
CA ILE A 197 7.69 -6.58 10.20
C ILE A 197 8.58 -6.12 11.38
N ASN A 198 8.22 -5.02 12.10
CA ASN A 198 8.96 -4.42 13.20
C ASN A 198 8.22 -4.47 14.53
#